data_86a226d3557d8f4397eb41bd35ce96ba
#
_entry.id   86a226d3557d8f4397eb41bd35ce96ba
#
_cell.length_a   1.000
_cell.length_b   1.000
_cell.length_c   1.000
_cell.angle_alpha   90.00
_cell.angle_beta   90.00
_cell.angle_gamma   90.00
#
_symmetry.space_group_name_H-M   'P 1'
#
loop_
_entity.id
_entity.type
_entity.pdbx_description
1 polymer ?
#
loop_
_entity_poly.entity_id
_entity_poly.type
_entity_poly.pdbx_seq_one_letter_code
_entity_poly.pdbx_strand_id
1 'polypeptide(L)'
;EKLLCGKRVEDALALLPPLFALCPDSQTAAAAVACDVAQNSVPSQEVLVKARFANHLELINEGVRFFALQCAGEDYRATKIKSVIRVRELVSELREMPYEDQTKRNKLWSELRGEVSYLLLDGFSESWEQDLFNGTITPSKDSLTAFFDKISSHRSRGYTSGPLLDKPTAFIL
;
A
#
# COMPACT_ATOMS: atom_id res chain seq x y z
N GLU A 1 1.45 -26.28 1.89
CA GLU A 1 2.18 -27.01 2.96
C GLU A 1 3.25 -27.91 2.35
N LYS A 2 2.93 -28.86 1.46
CA LYS A 2 3.90 -29.77 0.83
C LYS A 2 5.04 -29.07 0.06
N LEU A 3 4.82 -27.86 -0.42
CA LEU A 3 5.78 -27.12 -1.24
C LEU A 3 6.96 -26.57 -0.41
N LEU A 4 6.76 -26.31 0.86
CA LEU A 4 7.74 -25.74 1.78
C LEU A 4 8.37 -26.77 2.71
N CYS A 5 7.71 -27.92 2.93
CA CYS A 5 8.23 -28.96 3.80
C CYS A 5 9.58 -29.51 3.32
N GLY A 6 10.53 -29.64 4.25
CA GLY A 6 11.87 -30.18 4.00
C GLY A 6 12.81 -29.22 3.27
N LYS A 7 12.41 -27.99 3.02
CA LYS A 7 13.30 -26.96 2.46
C LYS A 7 14.04 -26.22 3.56
N ARG A 8 15.22 -25.70 3.22
CA ARG A 8 15.90 -24.73 4.08
C ARG A 8 15.05 -23.45 4.18
N VAL A 9 15.21 -22.69 5.26
CA VAL A 9 14.44 -21.46 5.49
C VAL A 9 14.58 -20.47 4.34
N GLU A 10 15.81 -20.25 3.87
CA GLU A 10 16.08 -19.30 2.77
C GLU A 10 15.38 -19.72 1.47
N ASP A 11 15.41 -21.02 1.16
CA ASP A 11 14.77 -21.57 -0.03
C ASP A 11 13.24 -21.48 0.07
N ALA A 12 12.70 -21.70 1.28
CA ALA A 12 11.27 -21.57 1.54
C ALA A 12 10.81 -20.11 1.41
N LEU A 13 11.55 -19.16 1.98
CA LEU A 13 11.23 -17.72 1.87
C LEU A 13 11.30 -17.21 0.42
N ALA A 14 12.26 -17.67 -0.37
CA ALA A 14 12.38 -17.31 -1.78
C ALA A 14 11.19 -17.78 -2.65
N LEU A 15 10.46 -18.80 -2.20
CA LEU A 15 9.26 -19.30 -2.90
C LEU A 15 8.00 -18.51 -2.55
N LEU A 16 7.98 -17.71 -1.48
CA LEU A 16 6.77 -17.02 -1.05
C LEU A 16 6.27 -15.95 -2.02
N PRO A 17 7.12 -15.04 -2.55
CA PRO A 17 6.63 -13.99 -3.44
C PRO A 17 5.80 -14.49 -4.63
N PRO A 18 6.19 -15.53 -5.38
CA PRO A 18 5.39 -16.02 -6.49
C PRO A 18 4.12 -16.79 -6.07
N LEU A 19 4.00 -17.18 -4.80
CA LEU A 19 2.81 -17.88 -4.30
C LEU A 19 1.66 -16.94 -3.93
N PHE A 20 1.97 -15.69 -3.69
CA PHE A 20 0.98 -14.69 -3.28
C PHE A 20 0.79 -13.63 -4.37
N ALA A 21 -0.37 -13.65 -5.01
CA ALA A 21 -0.72 -12.64 -6.02
C ALA A 21 -0.97 -11.25 -5.41
N LEU A 22 -1.38 -11.22 -4.15
CA LEU A 22 -1.57 -10.02 -3.34
C LEU A 22 -0.65 -10.08 -2.13
N CYS A 23 -0.12 -8.96 -1.72
CA CYS A 23 0.73 -8.80 -0.52
C CYS A 23 1.92 -9.79 -0.39
N PRO A 24 2.72 -10.06 -1.46
CA PRO A 24 3.87 -10.96 -1.39
C PRO A 24 4.95 -10.49 -0.41
N ASP A 25 5.19 -9.19 -0.30
CA ASP A 25 6.20 -8.62 0.60
C ASP A 25 5.79 -8.78 2.06
N SER A 26 4.52 -8.50 2.37
CA SER A 26 3.97 -8.66 3.71
C SER A 26 4.00 -10.12 4.17
N GLN A 27 3.64 -11.06 3.29
CA GLN A 27 3.70 -12.49 3.58
C GLN A 27 5.13 -12.98 3.80
N THR A 28 6.06 -12.53 2.96
CA THR A 28 7.48 -12.88 3.08
C THR A 28 8.09 -12.32 4.36
N ALA A 29 7.79 -11.06 4.69
CA ALA A 29 8.26 -10.44 5.92
C ALA A 29 7.74 -11.16 7.17
N ALA A 30 6.45 -11.49 7.21
CA ALA A 30 5.85 -12.21 8.31
C ALA A 30 6.47 -13.61 8.49
N ALA A 31 6.68 -14.34 7.38
CA ALA A 31 7.33 -15.65 7.42
C ALA A 31 8.78 -15.58 7.87
N ALA A 32 9.54 -14.57 7.42
CA ALA A 32 10.93 -14.37 7.84
C ALA A 32 11.02 -14.16 9.36
N VAL A 33 10.20 -13.25 9.91
CA VAL A 33 10.14 -13.00 11.35
C VAL A 33 9.75 -14.27 12.12
N ALA A 34 8.77 -15.02 11.62
CA ALA A 34 8.36 -16.27 12.26
C ALA A 34 9.48 -17.33 12.28
N CYS A 35 10.25 -17.43 11.19
CA CYS A 35 11.41 -18.33 11.11
C CYS A 35 12.52 -17.90 12.08
N ASP A 36 12.84 -16.61 12.17
CA ASP A 36 13.81 -16.08 13.10
C ASP A 36 13.42 -16.41 14.56
N VAL A 37 12.18 -16.14 14.92
CA VAL A 37 11.67 -16.46 16.27
C VAL A 37 11.74 -17.96 16.56
N ALA A 38 11.39 -18.80 15.59
CA ALA A 38 11.46 -20.26 15.73
C ALA A 38 12.89 -20.78 15.92
N GLN A 39 13.89 -20.04 15.42
CA GLN A 39 15.31 -20.32 15.59
C GLN A 39 15.93 -19.65 16.84
N ASN A 40 15.11 -19.03 17.70
CA ASN A 40 15.54 -18.21 18.83
C ASN A 40 16.47 -17.06 18.42
N SER A 41 16.30 -16.53 17.24
CA SER A 41 17.01 -15.33 16.74
C SER A 41 16.10 -14.11 16.74
N VAL A 42 16.70 -12.93 16.79
CA VAL A 42 15.99 -11.66 16.68
C VAL A 42 16.34 -11.03 15.32
N PRO A 43 15.35 -10.67 14.49
CA PRO A 43 15.61 -10.03 13.23
C PRO A 43 16.46 -8.76 13.41
N SER A 44 17.47 -8.57 12.56
CA SER A 44 18.27 -7.35 12.62
C SER A 44 17.42 -6.13 12.30
N GLN A 45 17.79 -4.97 12.85
CA GLN A 45 17.10 -3.71 12.58
C GLN A 45 17.08 -3.39 11.08
N GLU A 46 18.15 -3.72 10.35
CA GLU A 46 18.21 -3.52 8.89
C GLU A 46 17.16 -4.36 8.16
N VAL A 47 17.00 -5.62 8.51
CA VAL A 47 15.97 -6.51 7.94
C VAL A 47 14.58 -5.97 8.20
N LEU A 48 14.31 -5.50 9.42
CA LEU A 48 13.01 -4.92 9.79
C LEU A 48 12.71 -3.63 9.02
N VAL A 49 13.70 -2.76 8.84
CA VAL A 49 13.53 -1.52 8.05
C VAL A 49 13.25 -1.84 6.59
N LYS A 50 14.00 -2.76 5.98
CA LYS A 50 13.75 -3.21 4.60
C LYS A 50 12.36 -3.82 4.43
N ALA A 51 11.96 -4.69 5.34
CA ALA A 51 10.64 -5.31 5.33
C ALA A 51 9.52 -4.26 5.45
N ARG A 52 9.64 -3.30 6.36
CA ARG A 52 8.67 -2.20 6.51
C ARG A 52 8.58 -1.36 5.24
N PHE A 53 9.72 -1.02 4.65
CA PHE A 53 9.73 -0.24 3.41
C PHE A 53 9.02 -0.97 2.27
N ALA A 54 9.33 -2.26 2.06
CA ALA A 54 8.66 -3.09 1.06
C ALA A 54 7.15 -3.18 1.31
N ASN A 55 6.73 -3.39 2.56
CA ASN A 55 5.32 -3.45 2.94
C ASN A 55 4.59 -2.12 2.69
N HIS A 56 5.23 -0.97 2.93
CA HIS A 56 4.62 0.33 2.64
C HIS A 56 4.44 0.54 1.12
N LEU A 57 5.43 0.16 0.31
CA LEU A 57 5.31 0.23 -1.15
C LEU A 57 4.20 -0.69 -1.66
N GLU A 58 4.09 -1.89 -1.11
CA GLU A 58 3.02 -2.83 -1.43
C GLU A 58 1.64 -2.26 -1.07
N LEU A 59 1.50 -1.69 0.12
CA LEU A 59 0.26 -1.07 0.58
C LEU A 59 -0.18 0.10 -0.32
N ILE A 60 0.76 0.95 -0.74
CA ILE A 60 0.49 2.05 -1.67
C ILE A 60 -0.01 1.49 -3.01
N ASN A 61 0.72 0.53 -3.58
CA ASN A 61 0.37 -0.06 -4.87
C ASN A 61 -1.01 -0.72 -4.85
N GLU A 62 -1.28 -1.54 -3.83
CA GLU A 62 -2.56 -2.24 -3.69
C GLU A 62 -3.70 -1.28 -3.34
N GLY A 63 -3.45 -0.28 -2.50
CA GLY A 63 -4.44 0.73 -2.17
C GLY A 63 -4.87 1.55 -3.39
N VAL A 64 -3.92 2.03 -4.19
CA VAL A 64 -4.20 2.76 -5.44
C VAL A 64 -4.92 1.86 -6.45
N ARG A 65 -4.47 0.62 -6.62
CA ARG A 65 -5.11 -0.35 -7.50
C ARG A 65 -6.54 -0.65 -7.08
N PHE A 66 -6.76 -0.91 -5.80
CA PHE A 66 -8.09 -1.17 -5.26
C PHE A 66 -9.02 0.02 -5.48
N PHE A 67 -8.56 1.23 -5.15
CA PHE A 67 -9.34 2.45 -5.35
C PHE A 67 -9.71 2.63 -6.82
N ALA A 68 -8.74 2.57 -7.73
CA ALA A 68 -8.96 2.78 -9.14
C ALA A 68 -9.87 1.73 -9.80
N LEU A 69 -9.78 0.46 -9.39
CA LEU A 69 -10.52 -0.63 -10.01
C LEU A 69 -11.87 -0.90 -9.37
N GLN A 70 -12.00 -0.72 -8.05
CA GLN A 70 -13.17 -1.13 -7.30
C GLN A 70 -14.06 0.04 -6.87
N CYS A 71 -13.47 1.19 -6.61
CA CYS A 71 -14.17 2.32 -6.01
C CYS A 71 -14.50 3.42 -7.02
N ALA A 72 -13.59 3.66 -7.97
CA ALA A 72 -13.74 4.72 -8.96
C ALA A 72 -14.70 4.34 -10.09
N GLY A 73 -15.42 5.33 -10.63
CA GLY A 73 -16.28 5.17 -11.80
C GLY A 73 -15.50 4.91 -13.10
N GLU A 74 -16.22 4.58 -14.17
CA GLU A 74 -15.60 4.28 -15.47
C GLU A 74 -14.86 5.49 -16.07
N ASP A 75 -15.43 6.67 -15.96
CA ASP A 75 -14.81 7.92 -16.44
C ASP A 75 -13.49 8.21 -15.73
N TYR A 76 -13.46 7.99 -14.43
CA TYR A 76 -12.23 8.10 -13.64
C TYR A 76 -11.17 7.13 -14.13
N ARG A 77 -11.54 5.87 -14.37
CA ARG A 77 -10.59 4.86 -14.87
C ARG A 77 -10.00 5.27 -16.23
N ALA A 78 -10.82 5.77 -17.14
CA ALA A 78 -10.36 6.19 -18.45
C ALA A 78 -9.34 7.34 -18.38
N THR A 79 -9.56 8.30 -17.47
CA THR A 79 -8.69 9.48 -17.33
C THR A 79 -7.44 9.22 -16.49
N LYS A 80 -7.51 8.37 -15.47
CA LYS A 80 -6.47 8.19 -14.46
C LYS A 80 -5.60 6.92 -14.63
N ILE A 81 -5.93 6.06 -15.60
CA ILE A 81 -5.24 4.77 -15.78
C ILE A 81 -3.71 4.93 -15.97
N LYS A 82 -3.28 6.00 -16.64
CA LYS A 82 -1.85 6.26 -16.84
C LYS A 82 -1.13 6.51 -15.52
N SER A 83 -1.74 7.25 -14.60
CA SER A 83 -1.19 7.51 -13.27
C SER A 83 -1.17 6.25 -12.41
N VAL A 84 -2.17 5.37 -12.52
CA VAL A 84 -2.17 4.06 -11.84
C VAL A 84 -0.98 3.21 -12.32
N ILE A 85 -0.74 3.17 -13.63
CA ILE A 85 0.41 2.47 -14.20
C ILE A 85 1.72 3.11 -13.70
N ARG A 86 1.80 4.45 -13.70
CA ARG A 86 2.99 5.15 -13.23
C ARG A 86 3.30 4.91 -11.75
N VAL A 87 2.29 4.86 -10.90
CA VAL A 87 2.46 4.47 -9.48
C VAL A 87 3.11 3.09 -9.38
N ARG A 88 2.62 2.11 -10.15
CA ARG A 88 3.18 0.75 -10.16
C ARG A 88 4.65 0.73 -10.60
N GLU A 89 4.99 1.49 -11.64
CA GLU A 89 6.38 1.61 -12.11
C GLU A 89 7.28 2.22 -11.03
N LEU A 90 6.86 3.34 -10.44
CA LEU A 90 7.60 4.02 -9.37
C LEU A 90 7.81 3.13 -8.14
N VAL A 91 6.79 2.38 -7.76
CA VAL A 91 6.89 1.39 -6.68
C VAL A 91 7.94 0.31 -7.02
N SER A 92 7.95 -0.20 -8.26
CA SER A 92 8.94 -1.18 -8.70
C SER A 92 10.35 -0.59 -8.70
N GLU A 93 10.52 0.63 -9.25
CA GLU A 93 11.81 1.32 -9.26
C GLU A 93 12.34 1.56 -7.84
N LEU A 94 11.50 2.00 -6.90
CA LEU A 94 11.86 2.22 -5.51
C LEU A 94 12.25 0.92 -4.78
N ARG A 95 11.59 -0.20 -5.12
CA ARG A 95 11.88 -1.52 -4.53
C ARG A 95 13.24 -2.05 -4.95
N GLU A 96 13.60 -1.86 -6.21
CA GLU A 96 14.86 -2.36 -6.79
C GLU A 96 16.06 -1.45 -6.51
N MET A 97 15.80 -0.24 -6.03
CA MET A 97 16.84 0.77 -5.85
C MET A 97 17.75 0.48 -4.66
N PRO A 98 19.08 0.60 -4.82
CA PRO A 98 20.01 0.56 -3.71
C PRO A 98 19.68 1.58 -2.64
N TYR A 99 19.82 1.19 -1.37
CA TYR A 99 19.44 2.04 -0.24
C TYR A 99 20.31 3.31 -0.15
N GLU A 100 21.52 3.25 -0.67
CA GLU A 100 22.53 4.31 -0.62
C GLU A 100 22.23 5.47 -1.57
N ASP A 101 21.46 5.27 -2.65
CA ASP A 101 21.12 6.34 -3.60
C ASP A 101 19.95 7.19 -3.10
N GLN A 102 20.21 7.94 -2.03
CA GLN A 102 19.20 8.75 -1.37
C GLN A 102 18.62 9.85 -2.27
N THR A 103 19.46 10.45 -3.14
CA THR A 103 19.02 11.53 -4.03
C THR A 103 18.00 11.03 -5.04
N LYS A 104 18.29 9.92 -5.69
CA LYS A 104 17.38 9.32 -6.67
C LYS A 104 16.12 8.79 -5.98
N ARG A 105 16.28 8.18 -4.80
CA ARG A 105 15.16 7.71 -3.97
C ARG A 105 14.20 8.83 -3.61
N ASN A 106 14.71 9.98 -3.16
CA ASN A 106 13.90 11.14 -2.81
C ASN A 106 13.13 11.69 -4.01
N LYS A 107 13.76 11.71 -5.20
CA LYS A 107 13.10 12.12 -6.43
C LYS A 107 11.94 11.20 -6.78
N LEU A 108 12.16 9.88 -6.79
CA LEU A 108 11.10 8.90 -7.09
C LEU A 108 9.99 8.94 -6.04
N TRP A 109 10.33 9.14 -4.78
CA TRP A 109 9.36 9.28 -3.71
C TRP A 109 8.48 10.52 -3.88
N SER A 110 9.09 11.66 -4.26
CA SER A 110 8.35 12.88 -4.56
C SER A 110 7.40 12.70 -5.75
N GLU A 111 7.84 12.01 -6.81
CA GLU A 111 7.01 11.70 -7.97
C GLU A 111 5.86 10.76 -7.59
N LEU A 112 6.14 9.71 -6.81
CA LEU A 112 5.12 8.79 -6.32
C LEU A 112 4.05 9.52 -5.49
N ARG A 113 4.46 10.42 -4.60
CA ARG A 113 3.52 11.26 -3.85
C ARG A 113 2.64 12.11 -4.76
N GLY A 114 3.22 12.72 -5.79
CA GLY A 114 2.48 13.50 -6.78
C GLY A 114 1.41 12.68 -7.49
N GLU A 115 1.76 11.50 -7.99
CA GLU A 115 0.83 10.60 -8.67
C GLU A 115 -0.29 10.11 -7.74
N VAL A 116 0.04 9.72 -6.52
CA VAL A 116 -0.96 9.28 -5.53
C VAL A 116 -1.91 10.42 -5.17
N SER A 117 -1.39 11.63 -4.95
CA SER A 117 -2.20 12.83 -4.68
C SER A 117 -3.13 13.15 -5.83
N TYR A 118 -2.64 13.08 -7.07
CA TYR A 118 -3.44 13.29 -8.26
C TYR A 118 -4.55 12.24 -8.39
N LEU A 119 -4.27 10.99 -8.03
CA LEU A 119 -5.25 9.91 -8.06
C LEU A 119 -6.33 10.07 -7.00
N LEU A 120 -5.95 10.40 -5.77
CA LEU A 120 -6.88 10.40 -4.64
C LEU A 120 -7.57 11.74 -4.43
N LEU A 121 -6.93 12.86 -4.78
CA LEU A 121 -7.35 14.21 -4.42
C LEU A 121 -7.61 15.13 -5.63
N ASP A 122 -7.52 14.60 -6.87
CA ASP A 122 -7.66 15.36 -8.13
C ASP A 122 -6.71 16.56 -8.27
N GLY A 123 -5.65 16.59 -7.49
CA GLY A 123 -4.64 17.62 -7.57
C GLY A 123 -3.76 17.66 -6.35
N PHE A 124 -2.64 18.30 -6.50
CA PHE A 124 -1.63 18.44 -5.48
C PHE A 124 -1.89 19.70 -4.66
N SER A 125 -2.15 19.56 -3.38
CA SER A 125 -1.93 20.60 -2.38
C SER A 125 -0.64 20.26 -1.63
N GLU A 126 0.30 21.20 -1.54
CA GLU A 126 1.53 20.99 -0.77
C GLU A 126 1.26 20.67 0.71
N SER A 127 0.07 21.00 1.17
CA SER A 127 -0.39 20.78 2.54
C SER A 127 -1.27 19.54 2.73
N TRP A 128 -1.51 18.72 1.69
CA TRP A 128 -2.51 17.66 1.77
C TRP A 128 -2.27 16.66 2.93
N GLU A 129 -1.02 16.39 3.26
CA GLU A 129 -0.68 15.52 4.39
C GLU A 129 -1.06 16.17 5.72
N GLN A 130 -0.79 17.47 5.85
CA GLN A 130 -1.17 18.24 7.02
C GLN A 130 -2.69 18.37 7.12
N ASP A 131 -3.36 18.58 6.00
CA ASP A 131 -4.82 18.67 5.92
C ASP A 131 -5.47 17.33 6.25
N LEU A 132 -4.89 16.20 5.78
CA LEU A 132 -5.30 14.85 6.17
C LEU A 132 -5.15 14.64 7.68
N PHE A 133 -3.99 15.00 8.20
CA PHE A 133 -3.68 14.85 9.62
C PHE A 133 -4.61 15.70 10.50
N ASN A 134 -4.94 16.91 10.06
CA ASN A 134 -5.84 17.83 10.75
C ASN A 134 -7.32 17.51 10.52
N GLY A 135 -7.66 16.54 9.66
CA GLY A 135 -9.04 16.24 9.30
C GLY A 135 -9.72 17.34 8.49
N THR A 136 -8.95 18.23 7.86
CA THR A 136 -9.42 19.37 7.07
C THR A 136 -9.46 19.08 5.57
N ILE A 137 -9.10 17.87 5.13
CA ILE A 137 -9.24 17.48 3.72
C ILE A 137 -10.71 17.59 3.35
N THR A 138 -10.98 18.52 2.45
CA THR A 138 -12.21 18.48 1.67
C THR A 138 -11.92 17.59 0.46
N PRO A 139 -12.45 16.35 0.41
CA PRO A 139 -12.28 15.50 -0.76
C PRO A 139 -12.76 16.26 -1.99
N SER A 140 -12.08 16.12 -3.11
CA SER A 140 -12.69 16.54 -4.37
C SER A 140 -14.04 15.83 -4.48
N LYS A 141 -15.08 16.58 -4.81
CA LYS A 141 -16.47 16.08 -4.76
C LYS A 141 -16.67 14.76 -5.53
N ASP A 142 -15.82 14.46 -6.50
CA ASP A 142 -16.11 13.40 -7.46
C ASP A 142 -15.48 12.05 -7.13
N SER A 143 -14.29 11.99 -6.52
CA SER A 143 -13.61 10.70 -6.29
C SER A 143 -13.81 10.11 -4.89
N LEU A 144 -13.61 10.90 -3.86
CA LEU A 144 -13.79 10.40 -2.48
C LEU A 144 -15.26 10.39 -2.05
N THR A 145 -16.08 11.30 -2.54
CA THR A 145 -17.53 11.27 -2.30
C THR A 145 -18.13 10.03 -2.93
N ALA A 146 -17.80 9.71 -4.18
CA ALA A 146 -18.24 8.48 -4.84
C ALA A 146 -17.77 7.21 -4.10
N PHE A 147 -16.57 7.23 -3.51
CA PHE A 147 -16.06 6.16 -2.68
C PHE A 147 -16.84 6.00 -1.38
N PHE A 148 -17.07 7.10 -0.65
CA PHE A 148 -17.86 7.08 0.58
C PHE A 148 -19.32 6.75 0.34
N ASP A 149 -19.91 7.22 -0.74
CA ASP A 149 -21.28 6.89 -1.14
C ASP A 149 -21.42 5.42 -1.48
N LYS A 150 -20.42 4.84 -2.17
CA LYS A 150 -20.39 3.41 -2.49
C LYS A 150 -20.24 2.54 -1.23
N ILE A 151 -19.35 2.92 -0.30
CA ILE A 151 -19.23 2.26 1.01
C ILE A 151 -20.54 2.37 1.80
N SER A 152 -21.13 3.55 1.83
CA SER A 152 -22.40 3.81 2.53
C SER A 152 -23.55 3.01 1.92
N SER A 153 -23.61 2.90 0.61
CA SER A 153 -24.63 2.08 -0.09
C SER A 153 -24.46 0.57 0.14
N HIS A 154 -23.23 0.10 0.35
CA HIS A 154 -22.96 -1.29 0.72
C HIS A 154 -23.33 -1.57 2.19
N ARG A 155 -23.16 -0.57 3.05
CA ARG A 155 -23.57 -0.64 4.47
C ARG A 155 -25.08 -0.87 4.63
N SER A 156 -25.91 -0.27 3.77
CA SER A 156 -27.36 -0.44 3.78
C SER A 156 -27.85 -1.83 3.33
N ARG A 157 -26.98 -2.67 2.78
CA ARG A 157 -27.31 -4.02 2.30
C ARG A 157 -27.08 -5.14 3.32
N GLY A 158 -26.98 -4.83 4.61
CA GLY A 158 -27.06 -5.82 5.67
C GLY A 158 -25.74 -6.50 6.06
N TYR A 159 -24.58 -5.97 5.70
CA TYR A 159 -23.37 -6.32 6.41
C TYR A 159 -23.44 -5.76 7.82
N THR A 160 -23.70 -6.62 8.79
CA THR A 160 -23.54 -6.27 10.20
C THR A 160 -22.06 -5.95 10.42
N SER A 161 -21.78 -4.68 10.38
CA SER A 161 -20.47 -4.15 10.67
C SER A 161 -20.07 -4.50 12.08
N GLY A 162 -18.87 -5.05 12.25
CA GLY A 162 -18.13 -4.83 13.50
C GLY A 162 -18.07 -3.31 13.80
N PRO A 163 -17.76 -2.89 15.00
CA PRO A 163 -17.76 -1.49 15.39
C PRO A 163 -16.89 -0.71 14.41
N LEU A 164 -17.55 0.09 13.56
CA LEU A 164 -16.87 1.09 12.76
C LEU A 164 -16.27 2.07 13.74
N LEU A 165 -15.01 2.32 13.57
CA LEU A 165 -14.32 3.40 14.25
C LEU A 165 -15.10 4.69 13.96
N ASP A 166 -15.83 5.19 14.95
CA ASP A 166 -16.63 6.44 14.86
C ASP A 166 -15.75 7.69 14.75
N LYS A 167 -14.43 7.48 14.74
CA LYS A 167 -13.43 8.54 14.47
C LYS A 167 -12.42 7.95 13.50
N PRO A 168 -11.92 8.73 12.51
CA PRO A 168 -10.77 8.32 11.76
C PRO A 168 -9.63 8.15 12.76
N THR A 169 -9.39 6.92 13.17
CA THR A 169 -8.17 6.60 13.89
C THR A 169 -7.08 6.89 12.87
N ALA A 170 -6.32 7.94 13.12
CA ALA A 170 -5.17 8.28 12.32
C ALA A 170 -4.39 6.98 12.13
N PHE A 171 -4.28 6.53 10.89
CA PHE A 171 -3.29 5.53 10.54
C PHE A 171 -1.96 6.22 10.81
N ILE A 172 -1.43 6.00 12.01
CA ILE A 172 -0.06 6.38 12.33
C ILE A 172 0.80 5.41 11.53
N LEU A 173 1.29 5.89 10.42
CA LEU A 173 2.34 5.27 9.63
C LEU A 173 3.68 5.38 10.37
#